data_c466bfa0202bfa397f2c29772a7cc5d2
#
_entry.id   c466bfa0202bfa397f2c29772a7cc5d2
#
_cell.length_a   1.000
_cell.length_b   1.000
_cell.length_c   1.000
_cell.angle_alpha   90.00
_cell.angle_beta   90.00
_cell.angle_gamma   90.00
#
_symmetry.space_group_name_H-M   'P 1'
#
loop_
_entity.id
_entity.type
_entity.pdbx_description
1 polymer ?
#
loop_
_entity_poly.entity_id
_entity_poly.type
_entity_poly.pdbx_seq_one_letter_code
_entity_poly.pdbx_strand_id
1 'polypeptide(L)'
;MVLATLSCAKKPAGKRYELEGRVVAVDPGSREITVAHEDIPGLMPGMTMPFVVARNEDWVFGKIAPGDHIHATLVMTDHAELQDISFTKATDTGSDGTSNLRIPEPGDAVPDFTFVNQSGRTVHLSQFRGKPVLLTFIYTRCPVPDFCPRMSNNLSEVLRQLKASDALFANAQLLSISIDPQFDGPLVLHDYGKRYAGSIDPNFVHWQFVTGSPEEVRKAADFFGLSYNQNDGQIVHTLRTVLIGADGRIAKVYSGNEWKPAEVAEDFAAASAQR
;
A
#
# COMPACT_ATOMS: atom_id res chain seq x y z
N MET A 1 1.17 48.73 30.93
CA MET A 1 2.15 47.68 30.65
C MET A 1 1.49 46.33 30.90
N VAL A 2 0.95 45.73 29.86
CA VAL A 2 0.20 44.45 29.94
C VAL A 2 1.17 43.35 29.57
N LEU A 3 1.54 42.50 30.51
CA LEU A 3 2.30 41.27 30.24
C LEU A 3 1.39 40.24 29.62
N ALA A 4 1.62 39.97 28.34
CA ALA A 4 1.01 38.82 27.67
C ALA A 4 1.78 37.55 28.07
N THR A 5 1.16 36.69 28.87
CA THR A 5 1.68 35.35 29.17
C THR A 5 1.44 34.46 27.95
N LEU A 6 2.49 34.14 27.20
CA LEU A 6 2.45 33.06 26.20
C LEU A 6 2.25 31.73 26.94
N SER A 7 1.03 31.21 26.88
CA SER A 7 0.75 29.83 27.28
C SER A 7 1.27 28.90 26.18
N CYS A 8 2.42 28.26 26.41
CA CYS A 8 2.82 27.09 25.63
C CYS A 8 1.83 25.96 25.91
N ALA A 9 0.88 25.75 25.01
CA ALA A 9 0.03 24.56 25.03
C ALA A 9 0.93 23.32 24.84
N LYS A 10 1.12 22.55 25.92
CA LYS A 10 1.80 21.25 25.86
C LYS A 10 0.98 20.36 24.93
N LYS A 11 1.58 19.92 23.80
CA LYS A 11 0.99 18.88 22.95
C LYS A 11 0.60 17.70 23.85
N PRO A 12 -0.59 17.08 23.69
CA PRO A 12 -0.97 15.94 24.49
C PRO A 12 0.06 14.84 24.32
N ALA A 13 0.55 14.32 25.44
CA ALA A 13 1.47 13.19 25.43
C ALA A 13 0.74 11.99 24.84
N GLY A 14 1.14 11.51 23.66
CA GLY A 14 0.58 10.34 23.02
C GLY A 14 0.72 9.08 23.90
N LYS A 15 -0.17 8.10 23.71
CA LYS A 15 0.01 6.79 24.32
C LYS A 15 1.26 6.12 23.73
N ARG A 16 2.04 5.49 24.58
CA ARG A 16 3.32 4.87 24.21
C ARG A 16 3.23 3.36 24.45
N TYR A 17 3.69 2.60 23.46
CA TYR A 17 3.70 1.14 23.48
C TYR A 17 5.08 0.64 23.07
N GLU A 18 5.53 -0.43 23.67
CA GLU A 18 6.73 -1.12 23.21
C GLU A 18 6.42 -1.93 21.96
N LEU A 19 7.29 -1.85 20.96
CA LEU A 19 7.22 -2.58 19.72
C LEU A 19 8.51 -3.36 19.53
N GLU A 20 8.38 -4.66 19.39
CA GLU A 20 9.46 -5.56 19.01
C GLU A 20 9.07 -6.33 17.75
N GLY A 21 10.03 -6.63 16.91
CA GLY A 21 9.77 -7.38 15.70
C GLY A 21 10.94 -7.47 14.75
N ARG A 22 10.68 -8.03 13.58
CA ARG A 22 11.65 -8.13 12.50
C ARG A 22 11.31 -7.14 11.39
N VAL A 23 12.33 -6.43 10.91
CA VAL A 23 12.19 -5.54 9.75
C VAL A 23 11.96 -6.37 8.48
N VAL A 24 10.90 -6.06 7.75
CA VAL A 24 10.52 -6.71 6.50
C VAL A 24 10.88 -5.85 5.29
N ALA A 25 10.67 -4.52 5.40
CA ALA A 25 11.01 -3.56 4.36
C ALA A 25 11.38 -2.21 4.98
N VAL A 26 12.17 -1.43 4.25
CA VAL A 26 12.58 -0.07 4.63
C VAL A 26 12.34 0.84 3.45
N ASP A 27 11.54 1.88 3.63
CA ASP A 27 11.27 2.90 2.61
C ASP A 27 11.66 4.29 3.14
N PRO A 28 12.87 4.76 2.81
CA PRO A 28 13.30 6.10 3.23
C PRO A 28 12.50 7.24 2.61
N GLY A 29 11.88 7.00 1.42
CA GLY A 29 11.10 8.01 0.70
C GLY A 29 9.80 8.36 1.39
N SER A 30 9.06 7.37 1.86
CA SER A 30 7.85 7.54 2.67
C SER A 30 8.14 7.62 4.18
N ARG A 31 9.41 7.43 4.59
CA ARG A 31 9.85 7.37 6.00
C ARG A 31 9.22 6.22 6.77
N GLU A 32 9.01 5.08 6.12
CA GLU A 32 8.36 3.92 6.70
C GLU A 32 9.33 2.76 6.89
N ILE A 33 9.15 2.04 7.99
CA ILE A 33 9.73 0.72 8.22
C ILE A 33 8.57 -0.26 8.39
N THR A 34 8.53 -1.27 7.52
CA THR A 34 7.59 -2.38 7.68
C THR A 34 8.17 -3.38 8.66
N VAL A 35 7.44 -3.66 9.73
CA VAL A 35 7.86 -4.56 10.80
C VAL A 35 6.86 -5.70 10.94
N ALA A 36 7.36 -6.95 10.92
CA ALA A 36 6.65 -8.10 11.47
C ALA A 36 6.82 -8.06 12.98
N HIS A 37 5.90 -7.39 13.68
CA HIS A 37 5.99 -7.18 15.12
C HIS A 37 5.25 -8.24 15.91
N GLU A 38 5.70 -8.45 17.13
CA GLU A 38 5.03 -9.29 18.13
C GLU A 38 3.76 -8.60 18.65
N ASP A 39 3.02 -9.27 19.53
CA ASP A 39 1.86 -8.66 20.19
C ASP A 39 2.25 -7.36 20.87
N ILE A 40 1.49 -6.27 20.59
CA ILE A 40 1.62 -5.00 21.31
C ILE A 40 0.53 -4.98 22.39
N PRO A 41 0.87 -5.27 23.67
CA PRO A 41 -0.12 -5.41 24.73
C PRO A 41 -1.00 -4.16 24.89
N GLY A 42 -2.31 -4.38 24.88
CA GLY A 42 -3.30 -3.30 25.02
C GLY A 42 -3.53 -2.44 23.77
N LEU A 43 -2.93 -2.84 22.62
CA LEU A 43 -3.14 -2.15 21.35
C LEU A 43 -3.56 -3.12 20.23
N MET A 44 -2.71 -4.10 19.86
CA MET A 44 -2.97 -4.99 18.74
C MET A 44 -2.18 -6.31 18.85
N PRO A 45 -2.67 -7.40 18.25
CA PRO A 45 -1.92 -8.66 18.15
C PRO A 45 -0.73 -8.51 17.18
N GLY A 46 0.23 -9.45 17.26
CA GLY A 46 1.38 -9.51 16.36
C GLY A 46 0.97 -9.56 14.90
N MET A 47 1.58 -8.70 14.08
CA MET A 47 1.28 -8.60 12.65
C MET A 47 2.42 -7.93 11.88
N THR A 48 2.30 -7.91 10.56
CA THR A 48 3.26 -7.20 9.70
C THR A 48 2.61 -5.95 9.14
N MET A 49 3.12 -4.76 9.50
CA MET A 49 2.58 -3.50 9.00
C MET A 49 3.67 -2.41 8.89
N PRO A 50 3.46 -1.39 8.04
CA PRO A 50 4.35 -0.24 7.97
C PRO A 50 4.11 0.69 9.17
N PHE A 51 5.19 1.27 9.64
CA PHE A 51 5.19 2.30 10.67
C PHE A 51 5.98 3.50 10.17
N VAL A 52 5.43 4.69 10.37
CA VAL A 52 6.15 5.94 10.08
C VAL A 52 7.24 6.14 11.13
N VAL A 53 8.43 6.50 10.71
CA VAL A 53 9.56 6.83 11.59
C VAL A 53 9.52 8.31 11.93
N ALA A 54 9.60 8.64 13.22
CA ALA A 54 9.65 10.03 13.67
C ALA A 54 10.86 10.77 13.07
N ARG A 55 10.71 12.07 12.78
CA ARG A 55 11.75 12.86 12.07
C ARG A 55 13.12 12.91 12.77
N ASN A 56 13.13 12.81 14.08
CA ASN A 56 14.37 12.76 14.88
C ASN A 56 15.09 11.41 14.79
N GLU A 57 14.47 10.40 14.18
CA GLU A 57 15.00 9.05 14.00
C GLU A 57 15.46 8.76 12.56
N ASP A 58 15.57 9.77 11.70
CA ASP A 58 15.99 9.63 10.28
C ASP A 58 17.32 8.90 10.09
N TRP A 59 18.17 8.93 11.11
CA TRP A 59 19.44 8.22 11.13
C TRP A 59 19.33 6.71 10.91
N VAL A 60 18.15 6.13 11.18
CA VAL A 60 17.93 4.70 11.08
C VAL A 60 17.94 4.21 9.63
N PHE A 61 17.45 5.01 8.66
CA PHE A 61 17.32 4.60 7.27
C PHE A 61 18.65 4.27 6.57
N GLY A 62 19.76 4.81 7.03
CA GLY A 62 21.09 4.48 6.51
C GLY A 62 21.73 3.26 7.15
N LYS A 63 21.06 2.60 8.11
CA LYS A 63 21.66 1.57 8.96
C LYS A 63 20.83 0.31 9.10
N ILE A 64 19.50 0.44 9.12
CA ILE A 64 18.58 -0.70 9.27
C ILE A 64 18.31 -1.35 7.91
N ALA A 65 18.12 -2.67 7.90
CA ALA A 65 17.86 -3.43 6.70
C ALA A 65 16.81 -4.53 6.95
N PRO A 66 16.14 -5.03 5.92
CA PRO A 66 15.28 -6.20 6.05
C PRO A 66 16.02 -7.38 6.70
N GLY A 67 15.34 -8.06 7.62
CA GLY A 67 15.90 -9.13 8.44
C GLY A 67 16.40 -8.68 9.81
N ASP A 68 16.74 -7.41 10.01
CA ASP A 68 17.18 -6.89 11.31
C ASP A 68 16.07 -7.00 12.35
N HIS A 69 16.43 -7.22 13.58
CA HIS A 69 15.51 -7.19 14.72
C HIS A 69 15.42 -5.75 15.24
N ILE A 70 14.20 -5.21 15.30
CA ILE A 70 13.92 -3.85 15.76
C ILE A 70 13.23 -3.87 17.12
N HIS A 71 13.62 -2.96 17.98
CA HIS A 71 12.91 -2.56 19.20
C HIS A 71 12.69 -1.05 19.15
N ALA A 72 11.46 -0.61 19.36
CA ALA A 72 11.08 0.80 19.24
C ALA A 72 9.92 1.13 20.17
N THR A 73 9.69 2.41 20.42
CA THR A 73 8.48 2.91 21.05
C THR A 73 7.48 3.37 19.97
N LEU A 74 6.32 2.75 19.91
CA LEU A 74 5.19 3.21 19.09
C LEU A 74 4.44 4.31 19.85
N VAL A 75 4.46 5.51 19.35
CA VAL A 75 3.79 6.68 19.93
C VAL A 75 2.51 6.97 19.14
N MET A 76 1.37 6.84 19.82
CA MET A 76 0.04 7.09 19.26
C MET A 76 -0.43 8.48 19.67
N THR A 77 -0.41 9.42 18.72
CA THR A 77 -1.02 10.75 18.82
C THR A 77 -2.18 10.82 17.81
N ASP A 78 -2.24 11.86 16.99
CA ASP A 78 -3.10 11.93 15.80
C ASP A 78 -2.55 10.98 14.69
N HIS A 79 -1.28 10.58 14.80
CA HIS A 79 -0.58 9.64 13.94
C HIS A 79 0.19 8.63 14.79
N ALA A 80 0.50 7.48 14.21
CA ALA A 80 1.33 6.46 14.82
C ALA A 80 2.77 6.60 14.31
N GLU A 81 3.74 6.84 15.20
CA GLU A 81 5.15 7.03 14.83
C GLU A 81 6.07 6.16 15.69
N LEU A 82 7.14 5.61 15.07
CA LEU A 82 8.23 4.95 15.80
C LEU A 82 9.21 5.98 16.33
N GLN A 83 9.53 5.84 17.59
CA GLN A 83 10.54 6.62 18.32
C GLN A 83 11.45 5.68 19.11
N ASP A 84 12.56 6.22 19.63
CA ASP A 84 13.51 5.48 20.47
C ASP A 84 13.96 4.15 19.82
N ILE A 85 14.28 4.20 18.51
CA ILE A 85 14.56 3.02 17.70
C ILE A 85 15.94 2.45 18.05
N SER A 86 15.97 1.18 18.36
CA SER A 86 17.19 0.37 18.41
C SER A 86 17.03 -0.89 17.58
N PHE A 87 18.10 -1.44 17.04
CA PHE A 87 18.04 -2.66 16.26
C PHE A 87 19.32 -3.49 16.37
N THR A 88 19.17 -4.79 16.19
CA THR A 88 20.29 -5.73 16.07
C THR A 88 20.33 -6.27 14.65
N LYS A 89 21.52 -6.40 14.10
CA LYS A 89 21.71 -6.94 12.75
C LYS A 89 21.33 -8.42 12.70
N ALA A 90 20.66 -8.82 11.62
CA ALA A 90 20.45 -10.23 11.35
C ALA A 90 21.82 -10.92 11.27
N THR A 91 22.05 -11.90 12.16
CA THR A 91 23.19 -12.80 11.99
C THR A 91 22.82 -13.81 10.90
N ASP A 92 23.72 -14.05 9.94
CA ASP A 92 23.55 -14.99 8.82
C ASP A 92 23.41 -16.46 9.31
N THR A 93 22.32 -16.78 10.03
CA THR A 93 21.99 -18.15 10.42
C THR A 93 20.49 -18.38 10.28
N GLY A 94 20.10 -18.96 9.15
CA GLY A 94 18.81 -19.60 8.99
C GLY A 94 17.87 -18.87 8.04
N SER A 95 17.78 -19.44 6.84
CA SER A 95 16.74 -19.18 5.85
C SER A 95 15.36 -19.53 6.39
N ASP A 96 14.66 -18.59 6.98
CA ASP A 96 13.21 -18.62 7.06
C ASP A 96 12.67 -17.62 6.03
N GLY A 97 11.86 -18.11 5.11
CA GLY A 97 11.29 -17.54 3.90
C GLY A 97 10.84 -16.08 3.85
N THR A 98 11.62 -15.16 4.38
CA THR A 98 11.45 -13.74 4.12
C THR A 98 12.20 -13.43 2.81
N SER A 99 11.47 -13.51 1.69
CA SER A 99 11.91 -12.93 0.43
C SER A 99 12.40 -11.50 0.70
N ASN A 100 13.58 -11.17 0.19
CA ASN A 100 14.06 -9.79 0.06
C ASN A 100 13.05 -9.04 -0.82
N LEU A 101 11.99 -8.51 -0.20
CA LEU A 101 10.97 -7.73 -0.90
C LEU A 101 11.63 -6.45 -1.37
N ARG A 102 12.07 -6.46 -2.62
CA ARG A 102 12.51 -5.24 -3.28
C ARG A 102 11.29 -4.38 -3.57
N ILE A 103 11.29 -3.15 -3.10
CA ILE A 103 10.31 -2.15 -3.56
C ILE A 103 10.71 -1.80 -4.99
N PRO A 104 9.78 -1.93 -5.98
CA PRO A 104 10.11 -1.57 -7.35
C PRO A 104 10.37 -0.08 -7.48
N GLU A 105 11.33 0.28 -8.32
CA GLU A 105 11.75 1.66 -8.54
C GLU A 105 11.14 2.21 -9.85
N PRO A 106 10.97 3.52 -9.97
CA PRO A 106 10.61 4.15 -11.24
C PRO A 106 11.57 3.71 -12.35
N GLY A 107 11.00 3.29 -13.49
CA GLY A 107 11.74 2.74 -14.63
C GLY A 107 11.82 1.21 -14.67
N ASP A 108 11.51 0.49 -13.59
CA ASP A 108 11.44 -0.97 -13.61
C ASP A 108 10.35 -1.46 -14.57
N ALA A 109 10.69 -2.42 -15.43
CA ALA A 109 9.73 -3.04 -16.34
C ALA A 109 8.80 -3.98 -15.58
N VAL A 110 7.49 -3.79 -15.75
CA VAL A 110 6.49 -4.62 -15.09
C VAL A 110 6.28 -5.91 -15.88
N PRO A 111 6.42 -7.10 -15.25
CA PRO A 111 6.10 -8.37 -15.87
C PRO A 111 4.63 -8.48 -16.28
N ASP A 112 4.33 -9.40 -17.17
CA ASP A 112 2.95 -9.71 -17.53
C ASP A 112 2.36 -10.68 -16.48
N PHE A 113 1.48 -10.17 -15.65
CA PHE A 113 0.72 -10.95 -14.68
C PHE A 113 -0.65 -11.31 -15.24
N THR A 114 -1.13 -12.51 -14.88
CA THR A 114 -2.42 -13.02 -15.34
C THR A 114 -3.40 -13.11 -14.17
N PHE A 115 -4.54 -12.46 -14.33
CA PHE A 115 -5.60 -12.40 -13.34
C PHE A 115 -6.95 -12.84 -13.91
N VAL A 116 -7.96 -12.94 -13.04
CA VAL A 116 -9.36 -13.10 -13.39
C VAL A 116 -10.12 -11.91 -12.79
N ASN A 117 -10.91 -11.20 -13.60
CA ASN A 117 -11.63 -10.04 -13.14
C ASN A 117 -13.01 -10.38 -12.54
N GLN A 118 -13.68 -9.35 -12.02
CA GLN A 118 -15.01 -9.42 -11.41
C GLN A 118 -16.13 -9.97 -12.34
N SER A 119 -15.85 -10.10 -13.64
CA SER A 119 -16.75 -10.71 -14.62
C SER A 119 -16.34 -12.14 -15.01
N GLY A 120 -15.33 -12.72 -14.32
CA GLY A 120 -14.80 -14.05 -14.61
C GLY A 120 -13.92 -14.12 -15.87
N ARG A 121 -13.50 -12.98 -16.44
CA ARG A 121 -12.66 -12.93 -17.65
C ARG A 121 -11.20 -12.85 -17.27
N THR A 122 -10.38 -13.56 -18.03
CA THR A 122 -8.92 -13.45 -17.90
C THR A 122 -8.45 -12.04 -18.27
N VAL A 123 -7.53 -11.50 -17.48
CA VAL A 123 -6.92 -10.19 -17.64
C VAL A 123 -5.41 -10.36 -17.60
N HIS A 124 -4.73 -9.91 -18.64
CA HIS A 124 -3.28 -9.81 -18.69
C HIS A 124 -2.87 -8.37 -18.45
N LEU A 125 -1.89 -8.13 -17.60
CA LEU A 125 -1.45 -6.75 -17.32
C LEU A 125 -0.89 -6.08 -18.59
N SER A 126 -0.29 -6.87 -19.47
CA SER A 126 0.23 -6.42 -20.78
C SER A 126 -0.86 -5.86 -21.72
N GLN A 127 -2.13 -6.23 -21.54
CA GLN A 127 -3.22 -5.71 -22.37
C GLN A 127 -3.47 -4.20 -22.22
N PHE A 128 -2.97 -3.61 -21.13
CA PHE A 128 -3.07 -2.19 -20.85
C PHE A 128 -1.90 -1.38 -21.41
N ARG A 129 -0.92 -2.00 -22.07
CA ARG A 129 0.18 -1.26 -22.70
C ARG A 129 -0.35 -0.17 -23.65
N GLY A 130 0.30 0.98 -23.63
CA GLY A 130 -0.19 2.18 -24.32
C GLY A 130 -1.13 3.05 -23.49
N LYS A 131 -1.51 2.59 -22.30
CA LYS A 131 -2.29 3.34 -21.32
C LYS A 131 -1.63 3.27 -19.95
N PRO A 132 -1.62 4.35 -19.17
CA PRO A 132 -1.17 4.26 -17.79
C PRO A 132 -2.16 3.45 -16.95
N VAL A 133 -1.65 2.73 -15.96
CA VAL A 133 -2.43 1.89 -15.04
C VAL A 133 -2.14 2.31 -13.61
N LEU A 134 -3.17 2.64 -12.85
CA LEU A 134 -3.08 2.81 -11.40
C LEU A 134 -3.52 1.53 -10.71
N LEU A 135 -2.59 0.87 -10.00
CA LEU A 135 -2.77 -0.44 -9.39
C LEU A 135 -2.71 -0.32 -7.88
N THR A 136 -3.58 -1.03 -7.17
CA THR A 136 -3.52 -1.19 -5.70
C THR A 136 -3.90 -2.61 -5.28
N PHE A 137 -3.56 -2.96 -4.03
CA PHE A 137 -3.90 -4.25 -3.45
C PHE A 137 -4.97 -4.09 -2.38
N ILE A 138 -5.91 -5.03 -2.35
CA ILE A 138 -7.03 -5.05 -1.43
C ILE A 138 -7.34 -6.48 -0.98
N TYR A 139 -8.22 -6.64 0.00
CA TYR A 139 -9.08 -7.81 0.18
C TYR A 139 -10.45 -7.35 0.69
N THR A 140 -11.54 -8.03 0.22
CA THR A 140 -12.89 -7.47 0.36
C THR A 140 -13.42 -7.48 1.78
N ARG A 141 -12.93 -8.38 2.63
CA ARG A 141 -13.30 -8.52 4.04
C ARG A 141 -12.31 -7.85 5.01
N CYS A 142 -11.53 -6.86 4.54
CA CYS A 142 -10.66 -6.07 5.38
C CYS A 142 -11.47 -5.35 6.48
N PRO A 143 -11.17 -5.60 7.77
CA PRO A 143 -11.96 -5.03 8.86
C PRO A 143 -11.52 -3.61 9.23
N VAL A 144 -10.40 -3.13 8.67
CA VAL A 144 -9.79 -1.85 9.03
C VAL A 144 -10.26 -0.76 8.07
N PRO A 145 -11.08 0.22 8.52
CA PRO A 145 -11.63 1.28 7.65
C PRO A 145 -10.56 2.11 6.93
N ASP A 146 -9.43 2.36 7.59
CA ASP A 146 -8.34 3.18 7.07
C ASP A 146 -7.43 2.44 6.07
N PHE A 147 -7.64 1.15 5.80
CA PHE A 147 -6.85 0.35 4.87
C PHE A 147 -7.59 0.14 3.54
N CYS A 148 -8.01 -1.08 3.22
CA CYS A 148 -8.64 -1.36 1.92
C CYS A 148 -9.86 -0.48 1.60
N PRO A 149 -10.78 -0.18 2.56
CA PRO A 149 -11.88 0.74 2.30
C PRO A 149 -11.40 2.14 1.93
N ARG A 150 -10.40 2.69 2.66
CA ARG A 150 -9.81 4.00 2.36
C ARG A 150 -9.13 4.00 1.00
N MET A 151 -8.32 2.96 0.67
CA MET A 151 -7.69 2.84 -0.64
C MET A 151 -8.71 2.82 -1.77
N SER A 152 -9.80 2.06 -1.61
CA SER A 152 -10.86 2.01 -2.61
C SER A 152 -11.61 3.35 -2.76
N ASN A 153 -11.84 4.07 -1.65
CA ASN A 153 -12.41 5.42 -1.71
C ASN A 153 -11.46 6.41 -2.41
N ASN A 154 -10.15 6.32 -2.13
CA ASN A 154 -9.15 7.17 -2.78
C ASN A 154 -9.08 6.90 -4.29
N LEU A 155 -9.10 5.63 -4.73
CA LEU A 155 -9.16 5.29 -6.15
C LEU A 155 -10.45 5.76 -6.80
N SER A 156 -11.58 5.67 -6.09
CA SER A 156 -12.87 6.23 -6.57
C SER A 156 -12.76 7.73 -6.82
N GLU A 157 -12.10 8.46 -5.91
CA GLU A 157 -11.88 9.90 -6.07
C GLU A 157 -10.91 10.22 -7.21
N VAL A 158 -9.81 9.46 -7.36
CA VAL A 158 -8.91 9.59 -8.51
C VAL A 158 -9.70 9.41 -9.82
N LEU A 159 -10.47 8.33 -9.94
CA LEU A 159 -11.25 8.08 -11.16
C LEU A 159 -12.25 9.20 -11.45
N ARG A 160 -12.87 9.76 -10.41
CA ARG A 160 -13.80 10.90 -10.53
C ARG A 160 -13.10 12.15 -11.06
N GLN A 161 -11.89 12.43 -10.58
CA GLN A 161 -11.07 13.55 -11.03
C GLN A 161 -10.62 13.35 -12.49
N LEU A 162 -10.17 12.15 -12.87
CA LEU A 162 -9.83 11.83 -14.25
C LEU A 162 -11.02 11.99 -15.19
N LYS A 163 -12.25 11.70 -14.71
CA LYS A 163 -13.48 11.88 -15.49
C LYS A 163 -13.80 13.33 -15.84
N ALA A 164 -13.19 14.30 -15.18
CA ALA A 164 -13.32 15.72 -15.53
C ALA A 164 -12.67 16.06 -16.88
N SER A 165 -11.84 15.16 -17.44
CA SER A 165 -11.23 15.29 -18.77
C SER A 165 -11.54 14.05 -19.61
N ASP A 166 -12.30 14.20 -20.69
CA ASP A 166 -12.65 13.08 -21.59
C ASP A 166 -11.41 12.33 -22.10
N ALA A 167 -10.34 13.06 -22.42
CA ALA A 167 -9.09 12.47 -22.92
C ALA A 167 -8.37 11.63 -21.85
N LEU A 168 -8.34 12.07 -20.59
CA LEU A 168 -7.76 11.32 -19.49
C LEU A 168 -8.64 10.12 -19.13
N PHE A 169 -9.95 10.32 -19.07
CA PHE A 169 -10.88 9.25 -18.74
C PHE A 169 -10.85 8.14 -19.78
N ALA A 170 -10.84 8.44 -21.07
CA ALA A 170 -10.75 7.43 -22.14
C ALA A 170 -9.52 6.51 -22.02
N ASN A 171 -8.45 7.00 -21.41
CA ASN A 171 -7.20 6.25 -21.19
C ASN A 171 -7.05 5.73 -19.76
N ALA A 172 -7.95 6.08 -18.84
CA ALA A 172 -7.87 5.68 -17.44
C ALA A 172 -8.02 4.16 -17.31
N GLN A 173 -7.06 3.54 -16.63
CA GLN A 173 -7.13 2.14 -16.23
C GLN A 173 -6.73 2.03 -14.76
N LEU A 174 -7.65 1.56 -13.93
CA LEU A 174 -7.44 1.28 -12.53
C LEU A 174 -7.58 -0.22 -12.29
N LEU A 175 -6.75 -0.75 -11.40
CA LEU A 175 -6.73 -2.17 -11.10
C LEU A 175 -6.63 -2.38 -9.58
N SER A 176 -7.62 -3.03 -8.99
CA SER A 176 -7.57 -3.48 -7.60
C SER A 176 -7.34 -4.98 -7.57
N ILE A 177 -6.17 -5.41 -7.10
CA ILE A 177 -5.79 -6.82 -7.02
C ILE A 177 -6.14 -7.33 -5.62
N SER A 178 -7.00 -8.35 -5.54
CA SER A 178 -7.24 -9.02 -4.26
C SER A 178 -6.12 -9.98 -3.91
N ILE A 179 -5.66 -9.88 -2.65
CA ILE A 179 -4.68 -10.77 -2.05
C ILE A 179 -5.34 -11.94 -1.27
N ASP A 180 -6.65 -12.09 -1.37
CA ASP A 180 -7.43 -13.16 -0.75
C ASP A 180 -8.14 -14.04 -1.81
N PRO A 181 -7.40 -14.69 -2.71
CA PRO A 181 -7.97 -15.39 -3.86
C PRO A 181 -8.88 -16.56 -3.49
N GLN A 182 -8.78 -17.07 -2.26
CA GLN A 182 -9.64 -18.16 -1.79
C GLN A 182 -11.05 -17.66 -1.44
N PHE A 183 -11.19 -16.41 -1.03
CA PHE A 183 -12.49 -15.81 -0.67
C PHE A 183 -13.00 -14.88 -1.78
N ASP A 184 -12.14 -14.06 -2.35
CA ASP A 184 -12.47 -12.99 -3.28
C ASP A 184 -12.61 -13.51 -4.72
N GLY A 185 -13.59 -14.39 -4.94
CA GLY A 185 -13.96 -14.81 -6.28
C GLY A 185 -14.63 -13.70 -7.10
N PRO A 186 -14.87 -13.92 -8.42
CA PRO A 186 -15.41 -12.90 -9.32
C PRO A 186 -16.69 -12.22 -8.83
N LEU A 187 -17.65 -12.97 -8.28
CA LEU A 187 -18.91 -12.40 -7.77
C LEU A 187 -18.69 -11.50 -6.56
N VAL A 188 -17.80 -11.89 -5.63
CA VAL A 188 -17.46 -11.10 -4.44
C VAL A 188 -16.78 -9.80 -4.87
N LEU A 189 -15.85 -9.89 -5.82
CA LEU A 189 -15.15 -8.72 -6.39
C LEU A 189 -16.13 -7.81 -7.17
N HIS A 190 -17.12 -8.37 -7.86
CA HIS A 190 -18.13 -7.58 -8.54
C HIS A 190 -18.97 -6.75 -7.56
N ASP A 191 -19.42 -7.36 -6.46
CA ASP A 191 -20.24 -6.66 -5.46
C ASP A 191 -19.42 -5.62 -4.69
N TYR A 192 -18.15 -5.93 -4.40
CA TYR A 192 -17.21 -4.96 -3.83
C TYR A 192 -16.98 -3.79 -4.80
N GLY A 193 -16.67 -4.08 -6.06
CA GLY A 193 -16.45 -3.08 -7.10
C GLY A 193 -17.66 -2.18 -7.34
N LYS A 194 -18.88 -2.72 -7.33
CA LYS A 194 -20.11 -1.92 -7.41
C LYS A 194 -20.19 -0.85 -6.33
N ARG A 195 -19.73 -1.14 -5.14
CA ARG A 195 -19.77 -0.21 -4.01
C ARG A 195 -18.89 1.02 -4.25
N TYR A 196 -17.71 0.85 -4.86
CA TYR A 196 -16.73 1.92 -5.02
C TYR A 196 -16.70 2.54 -6.43
N ALA A 197 -16.88 1.72 -7.45
CA ALA A 197 -16.82 2.15 -8.85
C ALA A 197 -18.20 2.38 -9.49
N GLY A 198 -19.25 1.73 -9.00
CA GLY A 198 -20.53 1.62 -9.70
C GLY A 198 -21.23 2.93 -10.07
N SER A 199 -20.99 4.03 -9.35
CA SER A 199 -21.54 5.34 -9.69
C SER A 199 -20.75 6.07 -10.79
N ILE A 200 -19.50 5.66 -11.04
CA ILE A 200 -18.57 6.32 -11.96
C ILE A 200 -18.36 5.48 -13.22
N ASP A 201 -18.17 4.18 -13.02
CA ASP A 201 -17.87 3.18 -14.04
C ASP A 201 -18.72 1.90 -13.83
N PRO A 202 -20.03 1.93 -14.08
CA PRO A 202 -20.95 0.84 -13.79
C PRO A 202 -20.65 -0.46 -14.56
N ASN A 203 -19.89 -0.38 -15.64
CA ASN A 203 -19.52 -1.49 -16.51
C ASN A 203 -18.08 -1.97 -16.32
N PHE A 204 -17.35 -1.40 -15.35
CA PHE A 204 -15.96 -1.75 -15.05
C PHE A 204 -15.02 -1.64 -16.28
N VAL A 205 -15.23 -0.62 -17.12
CA VAL A 205 -14.40 -0.35 -18.31
C VAL A 205 -13.05 0.24 -17.90
N HIS A 206 -13.08 1.11 -16.89
CA HIS A 206 -11.93 1.88 -16.44
C HIS A 206 -11.34 1.36 -15.11
N TRP A 207 -12.13 0.66 -14.31
CA TRP A 207 -11.65 0.12 -13.05
C TRP A 207 -12.06 -1.33 -12.88
N GLN A 208 -11.09 -2.23 -12.93
CA GLN A 208 -11.30 -3.66 -12.76
C GLN A 208 -10.83 -4.13 -11.37
N PHE A 209 -11.56 -5.07 -10.82
CA PHE A 209 -11.26 -5.76 -9.58
C PHE A 209 -10.87 -7.19 -9.93
N VAL A 210 -9.64 -7.56 -9.62
CA VAL A 210 -9.07 -8.81 -10.10
C VAL A 210 -8.52 -9.65 -8.95
N THR A 211 -8.45 -10.95 -9.20
CA THR A 211 -7.75 -11.94 -8.39
C THR A 211 -7.08 -12.95 -9.31
N GLY A 212 -6.49 -14.01 -8.77
CA GLY A 212 -5.83 -15.04 -9.57
C GLY A 212 -5.61 -16.32 -8.79
N SER A 213 -4.76 -17.20 -9.28
CA SER A 213 -4.26 -18.27 -8.43
C SER A 213 -3.44 -17.68 -7.26
N PRO A 214 -3.38 -18.35 -6.10
CA PRO A 214 -2.54 -17.89 -4.99
C PRO A 214 -1.09 -17.61 -5.40
N GLU A 215 -0.57 -18.39 -6.33
CA GLU A 215 0.79 -18.24 -6.84
C GLU A 215 0.96 -16.96 -7.68
N GLU A 216 0.03 -16.67 -8.60
CA GLU A 216 0.09 -15.45 -9.43
C GLU A 216 -0.12 -14.19 -8.59
N VAL A 217 -1.03 -14.24 -7.62
CA VAL A 217 -1.25 -13.13 -6.69
C VAL A 217 0.01 -12.89 -5.85
N ARG A 218 0.67 -13.96 -5.37
CA ARG A 218 1.91 -13.86 -4.61
C ARG A 218 3.04 -13.28 -5.47
N LYS A 219 3.23 -13.75 -6.70
CA LYS A 219 4.24 -13.20 -7.62
C LYS A 219 4.03 -11.70 -7.88
N ALA A 220 2.79 -11.29 -8.09
CA ALA A 220 2.48 -9.87 -8.28
C ALA A 220 2.77 -9.06 -7.02
N ALA A 221 2.32 -9.52 -5.85
CA ALA A 221 2.59 -8.88 -4.58
C ALA A 221 4.09 -8.71 -4.31
N ASP A 222 4.86 -9.77 -4.48
CA ASP A 222 6.31 -9.77 -4.28
C ASP A 222 7.01 -8.79 -5.24
N PHE A 223 6.61 -8.78 -6.53
CA PHE A 223 7.17 -7.84 -7.50
C PHE A 223 6.89 -6.37 -7.12
N PHE A 224 5.67 -6.07 -6.69
CA PHE A 224 5.28 -4.71 -6.30
C PHE A 224 5.71 -4.34 -4.87
N GLY A 225 6.48 -5.18 -4.19
CA GLY A 225 6.97 -4.92 -2.84
C GLY A 225 5.87 -4.91 -1.79
N LEU A 226 4.79 -5.67 -2.01
CA LEU A 226 3.73 -5.86 -1.04
C LEU A 226 4.04 -7.08 -0.17
N SER A 227 4.28 -6.85 1.12
CA SER A 227 4.31 -7.92 2.10
C SER A 227 2.89 -8.25 2.57
N TYR A 228 2.51 -9.51 2.59
CA TYR A 228 1.29 -9.97 3.22
C TYR A 228 1.41 -11.39 3.78
N ASN A 229 0.78 -11.60 4.91
CA ASN A 229 0.67 -12.89 5.56
C ASN A 229 -0.76 -13.13 6.03
N GLN A 230 -1.19 -14.38 5.98
CA GLN A 230 -2.47 -14.80 6.53
C GLN A 230 -2.25 -15.33 7.94
N ASN A 231 -2.85 -14.67 8.94
CA ASN A 231 -2.77 -15.07 10.34
C ASN A 231 -4.18 -15.12 10.92
N ASP A 232 -4.57 -16.25 11.51
CA ASP A 232 -5.88 -16.48 12.16
C ASP A 232 -7.10 -16.01 11.36
N GLY A 233 -7.10 -16.21 10.03
CA GLY A 233 -8.20 -15.81 9.14
C GLY A 233 -8.21 -14.33 8.77
N GLN A 234 -7.26 -13.53 9.24
CA GLN A 234 -7.03 -12.16 8.82
C GLN A 234 -5.81 -12.09 7.90
N ILE A 235 -5.85 -11.17 6.94
CA ILE A 235 -4.69 -10.89 6.08
C ILE A 235 -4.09 -9.57 6.53
N VAL A 236 -2.85 -9.68 7.00
CA VAL A 236 -2.04 -8.52 7.34
C VAL A 236 -1.14 -8.21 6.16
N HIS A 237 -1.18 -6.98 5.69
CA HIS A 237 -0.41 -6.56 4.52
C HIS A 237 0.03 -5.10 4.61
N THR A 238 1.14 -4.78 3.94
CA THR A 238 1.51 -3.40 3.68
C THR A 238 0.56 -2.77 2.66
N LEU A 239 0.45 -1.44 2.65
CA LEU A 239 -0.34 -0.73 1.64
C LEU A 239 0.58 -0.29 0.50
N ARG A 240 0.19 -0.66 -0.72
CA ARG A 240 0.95 -0.34 -1.92
C ARG A 240 0.01 0.10 -3.04
N THR A 241 0.27 1.28 -3.60
CA THR A 241 -0.37 1.75 -4.82
C THR A 241 0.72 2.11 -5.82
N VAL A 242 0.56 1.72 -7.08
CA VAL A 242 1.59 1.87 -8.10
C VAL A 242 0.99 2.47 -9.35
N LEU A 243 1.64 3.50 -9.88
CA LEU A 243 1.36 4.03 -11.21
C LEU A 243 2.34 3.40 -12.20
N ILE A 244 1.79 2.70 -13.19
CA ILE A 244 2.52 2.12 -14.32
C ILE A 244 2.30 3.05 -15.51
N GLY A 245 3.38 3.43 -16.18
CA GLY A 245 3.33 4.26 -17.39
C GLY A 245 2.80 3.49 -18.61
N ALA A 246 2.45 4.22 -19.65
CA ALA A 246 1.98 3.66 -20.92
C ALA A 246 3.00 2.72 -21.58
N ASP A 247 4.29 2.90 -21.29
CA ASP A 247 5.40 2.05 -21.71
C ASP A 247 5.48 0.70 -20.94
N GLY A 248 4.64 0.53 -19.91
CA GLY A 248 4.62 -0.65 -19.05
C GLY A 248 5.73 -0.69 -18.01
N ARG A 249 6.29 0.48 -17.65
CA ARG A 249 7.28 0.62 -16.58
C ARG A 249 6.67 1.31 -15.36
N ILE A 250 7.24 1.09 -14.19
CA ILE A 250 6.86 1.81 -12.98
C ILE A 250 7.13 3.30 -13.20
N ALA A 251 6.09 4.13 -13.09
CA ALA A 251 6.21 5.57 -13.10
C ALA A 251 6.36 6.14 -11.68
N LYS A 252 5.55 5.63 -10.74
CA LYS A 252 5.61 6.05 -9.33
C LYS A 252 5.07 4.97 -8.41
N VAL A 253 5.59 4.90 -7.19
CA VAL A 253 5.12 4.02 -6.12
C VAL A 253 4.64 4.89 -4.96
N TYR A 254 3.46 4.59 -4.44
CA TYR A 254 2.89 5.23 -3.27
C TYR A 254 2.77 4.19 -2.16
N SER A 255 3.46 4.45 -1.04
CA SER A 255 3.40 3.63 0.16
C SER A 255 2.37 4.17 1.14
N GLY A 256 1.80 3.29 1.96
CA GLY A 256 0.84 3.70 2.99
C GLY A 256 -0.49 4.21 2.42
N ASN A 257 -1.22 4.97 3.22
CA ASN A 257 -2.57 5.46 2.94
C ASN A 257 -2.71 6.98 2.98
N GLU A 258 -1.60 7.71 3.11
CA GLU A 258 -1.62 9.18 3.29
C GLU A 258 -1.54 9.96 1.98
N TRP A 259 -1.27 9.30 0.85
CA TRP A 259 -1.23 9.95 -0.45
C TRP A 259 -2.61 10.55 -0.83
N LYS A 260 -2.60 11.66 -1.51
CA LYS A 260 -3.81 12.40 -1.86
C LYS A 260 -4.30 12.04 -3.26
N PRO A 261 -5.61 11.80 -3.46
CA PRO A 261 -6.17 11.51 -4.78
C PRO A 261 -5.82 12.56 -5.85
N ALA A 262 -5.76 13.84 -5.49
CA ALA A 262 -5.41 14.92 -6.40
C ALA A 262 -3.97 14.78 -6.95
N GLU A 263 -3.02 14.48 -6.06
CA GLU A 263 -1.62 14.23 -6.45
C GLU A 263 -1.51 13.05 -7.43
N VAL A 264 -2.20 11.96 -7.12
CA VAL A 264 -2.20 10.76 -7.96
C VAL A 264 -2.85 11.03 -9.32
N ALA A 265 -3.92 11.84 -9.37
CA ALA A 265 -4.56 12.21 -10.62
C ALA A 265 -3.65 13.11 -11.51
N GLU A 266 -2.88 14.00 -10.90
CA GLU A 266 -1.87 14.82 -11.59
C GLU A 266 -0.74 13.94 -12.15
N ASP A 267 -0.19 13.03 -11.34
CA ASP A 267 0.84 12.08 -11.77
C ASP A 267 0.33 11.17 -12.91
N PHE A 268 -0.92 10.73 -12.81
CA PHE A 268 -1.57 9.94 -13.86
C PHE A 268 -1.69 10.72 -15.18
N ALA A 269 -2.06 11.99 -15.10
CA ALA A 269 -2.13 12.87 -16.27
C ALA A 269 -0.75 13.07 -16.91
N ALA A 270 0.29 13.24 -16.09
CA ALA A 270 1.68 13.33 -16.55
C ALA A 270 2.15 12.05 -17.24
N ALA A 271 1.85 10.87 -16.66
CA ALA A 271 2.17 9.56 -17.25
C ALA A 271 1.40 9.30 -18.56
N SER A 272 0.21 9.88 -18.71
CA SER A 272 -0.59 9.78 -19.94
C SER A 272 -0.02 10.61 -21.09
N ALA A 273 0.76 11.65 -20.81
CA ALA A 273 1.40 12.51 -21.80
C ALA A 273 2.73 11.95 -22.34
N GLN A 274 3.34 11.00 -21.63
CA GLN A 274 4.59 10.33 -22.02
C GLN A 274 4.27 9.14 -22.94
N ARG A 275 4.19 9.38 -24.25
CA ARG A 275 3.98 8.35 -25.29
C ARG A 275 5.25 8.11 -26.06
#